data_82faa60c57040e34d5e79bba253f48f2
#
_entry.id   82faa60c57040e34d5e79bba253f48f2
#
_cell.length_a   1.000
_cell.length_b   1.000
_cell.length_c   1.000
_cell.angle_alpha   90.00
_cell.angle_beta   90.00
_cell.angle_gamma   90.00
#
_symmetry.space_group_name_H-M   'P 1'
#
loop_
_entity.id
_entity.type
_entity.pdbx_description
1 polymer ?
#
loop_
_entity_poly.entity_id
_entity_poly.type
_entity_poly.pdbx_seq_one_letter_code
_entity_poly.pdbx_strand_id
1 'polypeptide(L)'
;MRSTTRTAVALSACVLLAACGAPIQDTRPTVRIAEAVAPTPARALEAVLPTQEELGFLGPNGMMGQRVTGGSDMLLASVGEADATPADCVSPTYRLQRVVYGASPVQSVASQSWAGGSFDAPPVSGFFGVVQFASEADAQAFFADAVEKWHRCNGQALVLNQPDHGAQRTSRITDVTIDGRTVSAMVMQDSGSMSQRALGVAADCVVDVEVSDVNSLGGPQEASGVAQLMLDKVASS
;
A
#
# COMPACT_ATOMS: atom_id res chain seq x y z
N MET A 1 27.41 -2.28 98.57
CA MET A 1 27.98 -3.44 99.24
C MET A 1 28.32 -4.50 98.17
N ARG A 2 29.61 -4.89 98.20
CA ARG A 2 30.23 -6.12 97.67
C ARG A 2 29.92 -6.51 96.19
N SER A 3 30.89 -6.28 95.32
CA SER A 3 32.06 -7.12 95.02
C SER A 3 31.71 -8.54 94.67
N THR A 4 32.02 -8.95 93.44
CA THR A 4 33.03 -9.96 93.15
C THR A 4 33.28 -10.14 91.68
N THR A 5 34.52 -9.92 91.35
CA THR A 5 35.26 -10.30 90.14
C THR A 5 35.18 -11.82 89.85
N ARG A 6 35.17 -12.27 88.64
CA ARG A 6 35.89 -13.48 88.14
C ARG A 6 36.16 -13.45 86.64
N THR A 7 37.40 -13.51 86.37
CA THR A 7 38.15 -13.76 85.15
C THR A 7 37.94 -15.18 84.66
N ALA A 8 37.91 -15.34 83.32
CA ALA A 8 38.42 -16.55 82.61
C ALA A 8 38.31 -16.35 81.12
N VAL A 9 39.42 -16.17 80.51
CA VAL A 9 40.18 -17.13 79.63
C VAL A 9 39.64 -17.23 78.20
N ALA A 10 40.51 -16.83 77.28
CA ALA A 10 40.47 -16.88 75.89
C ALA A 10 40.36 -18.33 75.29
N LEU A 11 39.66 -18.48 74.25
CA LEU A 11 39.91 -19.49 73.28
C LEU A 11 39.64 -18.93 71.83
N SER A 12 40.77 -18.77 71.15
CA SER A 12 40.76 -18.43 69.70
C SER A 12 40.19 -19.63 68.89
N ALA A 13 39.13 -19.38 68.18
CA ALA A 13 38.70 -20.27 67.11
C ALA A 13 38.84 -19.55 65.75
N CYS A 14 39.83 -19.99 64.99
CA CYS A 14 39.97 -19.58 63.60
C CYS A 14 38.81 -20.17 62.81
N VAL A 15 37.88 -19.30 62.38
CA VAL A 15 36.85 -19.64 61.40
C VAL A 15 37.42 -19.33 60.03
N LEU A 16 37.76 -20.40 59.29
CA LEU A 16 38.07 -20.33 57.86
C LEU A 16 36.79 -19.96 57.08
N LEU A 17 36.74 -18.73 56.62
CA LEU A 17 35.73 -18.27 55.66
C LEU A 17 36.01 -18.88 54.28
N ALA A 18 35.35 -20.01 53.97
CA ALA A 18 35.24 -20.48 52.62
C ALA A 18 34.31 -19.53 51.84
N ALA A 19 34.91 -18.59 51.10
CA ALA A 19 34.18 -17.80 50.15
C ALA A 19 33.72 -18.70 49.00
N CYS A 20 32.47 -19.15 49.05
CA CYS A 20 31.78 -19.71 47.87
C CYS A 20 31.60 -18.57 46.84
N GLY A 21 32.48 -18.54 45.84
CA GLY A 21 32.27 -17.72 44.66
C GLY A 21 31.02 -18.18 43.93
N ALA A 22 29.91 -17.50 44.09
CA ALA A 22 28.76 -17.68 43.21
C ALA A 22 29.18 -17.29 41.79
N PRO A 23 28.84 -18.10 40.76
CA PRO A 23 29.12 -17.71 39.39
C PRO A 23 28.34 -16.42 39.08
N ILE A 24 29.06 -15.38 38.69
CA ILE A 24 28.45 -14.15 38.18
C ILE A 24 27.76 -14.55 36.89
N GLN A 25 26.43 -14.69 36.95
CA GLN A 25 25.64 -14.81 35.72
C GLN A 25 25.76 -13.50 34.97
N ASP A 26 26.47 -13.54 33.86
CA ASP A 26 26.59 -12.43 32.92
C ASP A 26 25.19 -12.17 32.30
N THR A 27 24.41 -11.30 32.95
CA THR A 27 23.08 -10.87 32.50
C THR A 27 23.17 -9.78 31.45
N ARG A 28 24.16 -9.87 30.55
CA ARG A 28 24.15 -8.99 29.38
C ARG A 28 22.88 -9.29 28.57
N PRO A 29 22.04 -8.31 28.28
CA PRO A 29 20.90 -8.50 27.43
C PRO A 29 21.41 -8.95 26.04
N THR A 30 21.12 -10.18 25.68
CA THR A 30 21.37 -10.68 24.33
C THR A 30 20.35 -9.97 23.43
N VAL A 31 20.77 -8.92 22.78
CA VAL A 31 19.98 -8.32 21.69
C VAL A 31 19.94 -9.37 20.58
N ARG A 32 18.85 -10.11 20.48
CA ARG A 32 18.55 -10.86 19.27
C ARG A 32 18.21 -9.81 18.21
N ILE A 33 19.14 -9.53 17.33
CA ILE A 33 18.83 -8.87 16.07
C ILE A 33 17.85 -9.81 15.39
N ALA A 34 16.58 -9.39 15.28
CA ALA A 34 15.64 -10.13 14.45
C ALA A 34 16.33 -10.32 13.10
N GLU A 35 16.42 -11.56 12.65
CA GLU A 35 17.01 -11.89 11.37
C GLU A 35 16.33 -10.99 10.34
N ALA A 36 17.10 -10.13 9.68
CA ALA A 36 16.56 -9.20 8.71
C ALA A 36 15.89 -10.07 7.64
N VAL A 37 14.57 -9.93 7.51
CA VAL A 37 13.83 -10.63 6.46
C VAL A 37 14.52 -10.24 5.15
N ALA A 38 15.03 -11.23 4.44
CA ALA A 38 15.68 -10.99 3.16
C ALA A 38 14.68 -10.28 2.25
N PRO A 39 15.06 -9.16 1.60
CA PRO A 39 14.13 -8.45 0.73
C PRO A 39 13.64 -9.41 -0.36
N THR A 40 12.34 -9.36 -0.64
CA THR A 40 11.75 -10.17 -1.70
C THR A 40 12.45 -9.85 -3.02
N PRO A 41 12.81 -10.86 -3.83
CA PRO A 41 13.43 -10.61 -5.14
C PRO A 41 12.56 -9.71 -6.01
N ALA A 42 13.17 -8.81 -6.78
CA ALA A 42 12.44 -7.97 -7.72
C ALA A 42 11.70 -8.86 -8.74
N ARG A 43 10.39 -8.67 -8.87
CA ARG A 43 9.55 -9.37 -9.84
C ARG A 43 9.64 -8.71 -11.20
N ALA A 44 9.42 -9.48 -12.26
CA ALA A 44 9.17 -8.94 -13.59
C ALA A 44 7.74 -8.39 -13.65
N LEU A 45 7.50 -7.21 -13.06
CA LEU A 45 6.17 -6.61 -12.92
C LEU A 45 5.47 -6.38 -14.27
N GLU A 46 6.23 -6.30 -15.36
CA GLU A 46 5.67 -6.17 -16.72
C GLU A 46 4.78 -7.36 -17.09
N ALA A 47 5.06 -8.55 -16.57
CA ALA A 47 4.24 -9.74 -16.82
C ALA A 47 2.89 -9.69 -16.09
N VAL A 48 2.78 -8.88 -15.05
CA VAL A 48 1.54 -8.66 -14.29
C VAL A 48 0.59 -7.72 -15.04
N LEU A 49 1.12 -6.78 -15.83
CA LEU A 49 0.31 -5.84 -16.59
C LEU A 49 -0.58 -6.58 -17.60
N PRO A 50 -1.81 -6.10 -17.85
CA PRO A 50 -2.69 -6.74 -18.83
C PRO A 50 -2.17 -6.57 -20.26
N THR A 51 -2.48 -7.55 -21.11
CA THR A 51 -2.23 -7.48 -22.55
C THR A 51 -3.42 -6.86 -23.27
N GLN A 52 -3.21 -6.45 -24.52
CA GLN A 52 -4.29 -5.92 -25.36
C GLN A 52 -5.43 -6.93 -25.55
N GLU A 53 -5.11 -8.21 -25.70
CA GLU A 53 -6.07 -9.28 -25.87
C GLU A 53 -6.95 -9.46 -24.61
N GLU A 54 -6.33 -9.42 -23.45
CA GLU A 54 -7.01 -9.54 -22.16
C GLU A 54 -7.94 -8.35 -21.87
N LEU A 55 -7.69 -7.19 -22.48
CA LEU A 55 -8.50 -5.97 -22.33
C LEU A 55 -9.60 -5.83 -23.39
N GLY A 56 -9.78 -6.81 -24.26
CA GLY A 56 -10.76 -6.76 -25.34
C GLY A 56 -12.22 -6.51 -24.89
N PHE A 57 -12.53 -6.83 -23.63
CA PHE A 57 -13.85 -6.59 -23.05
C PHE A 57 -14.11 -5.10 -22.70
N LEU A 58 -13.06 -4.29 -22.55
CA LEU A 58 -13.19 -2.85 -22.29
C LEU A 58 -13.69 -2.06 -23.50
N GLY A 59 -13.47 -2.57 -24.69
CA GLY A 59 -13.96 -1.93 -25.91
C GLY A 59 -13.19 -2.31 -27.17
N PRO A 60 -13.76 -1.96 -28.34
CA PRO A 60 -13.14 -2.24 -29.63
C PRO A 60 -11.94 -1.32 -29.89
N ASN A 61 -11.08 -1.75 -30.80
CA ASN A 61 -9.94 -0.97 -31.33
C ASN A 61 -8.98 -0.44 -30.23
N GLY A 62 -8.83 -1.21 -29.14
CA GLY A 62 -7.94 -0.85 -28.06
C GLY A 62 -6.47 -0.82 -28.47
N MET A 63 -5.74 0.17 -28.01
CA MET A 63 -4.30 0.31 -28.18
C MET A 63 -3.62 0.47 -26.83
N MET A 64 -2.52 -0.27 -26.65
CA MET A 64 -1.68 -0.13 -25.47
C MET A 64 -0.79 1.11 -25.61
N GLY A 65 -0.74 1.91 -24.55
CA GLY A 65 0.21 3.02 -24.43
C GLY A 65 1.58 2.56 -23.97
N GLN A 66 2.43 3.54 -23.68
CA GLN A 66 3.77 3.28 -23.21
C GLN A 66 3.76 2.55 -21.85
N ARG A 67 4.57 1.51 -21.75
CA ARG A 67 4.88 0.84 -20.50
C ARG A 67 5.98 1.61 -19.76
N VAL A 68 5.82 1.77 -18.47
CA VAL A 68 6.78 2.42 -17.59
C VAL A 68 7.12 1.46 -16.47
N THR A 69 8.42 1.30 -16.17
CA THR A 69 8.91 0.46 -15.07
C THR A 69 10.05 1.14 -14.35
N GLY A 70 10.18 0.93 -13.06
CA GLY A 70 11.26 1.50 -12.24
C GLY A 70 11.01 1.35 -10.76
N GLY A 71 11.66 2.18 -9.96
CA GLY A 71 11.48 2.25 -8.51
C GLY A 71 10.29 3.13 -8.10
N SER A 72 10.29 3.56 -6.85
CA SER A 72 9.26 4.46 -6.30
C SER A 72 9.22 5.85 -6.97
N ASP A 73 10.26 6.22 -7.71
CA ASP A 73 10.31 7.43 -8.52
C ASP A 73 9.33 7.42 -9.71
N MET A 74 8.86 6.22 -10.12
CA MET A 74 7.83 6.06 -11.15
C MET A 74 6.40 6.34 -10.64
N LEU A 75 6.19 6.51 -9.34
CA LEU A 75 4.92 6.95 -8.79
C LEU A 75 4.58 8.37 -9.24
N LEU A 76 3.31 8.60 -9.54
CA LEU A 76 2.83 9.89 -10.02
C LEU A 76 2.93 10.95 -8.92
N ALA A 77 3.33 12.16 -9.29
CA ALA A 77 3.44 13.31 -8.41
C ALA A 77 2.46 14.43 -8.81
N SER A 78 1.30 14.05 -9.35
CA SER A 78 0.28 15.02 -9.80
C SER A 78 -0.58 15.57 -8.65
N VAL A 79 -0.48 15.01 -7.46
CA VAL A 79 -1.14 15.49 -6.24
C VAL A 79 -0.08 15.66 -5.17
N GLY A 80 0.09 16.88 -4.65
CA GLY A 80 0.94 17.18 -3.50
C GLY A 80 0.21 16.94 -2.18
N GLU A 81 0.96 16.91 -1.08
CA GLU A 81 0.41 16.62 0.25
C GLU A 81 -0.66 17.65 0.71
N ALA A 82 -0.48 18.91 0.33
CA ALA A 82 -1.37 20.02 0.72
C ALA A 82 -2.46 20.33 -0.30
N ASP A 83 -2.42 19.68 -1.47
CA ASP A 83 -3.28 20.05 -2.59
C ASP A 83 -4.69 19.48 -2.48
N ALA A 84 -4.87 18.39 -1.75
CA ALA A 84 -6.12 17.65 -1.70
C ALA A 84 -6.79 17.67 -0.32
N THR A 85 -8.11 17.87 -0.31
CA THR A 85 -8.91 17.86 0.92
C THR A 85 -10.21 17.07 0.70
N PRO A 86 -10.50 16.04 1.52
CA PRO A 86 -9.63 15.45 2.54
C PRO A 86 -8.50 14.60 1.91
N ALA A 87 -7.30 14.64 2.50
CA ALA A 87 -6.12 13.95 1.96
C ALA A 87 -6.28 12.42 1.87
N ASP A 88 -6.99 11.81 2.81
CA ASP A 88 -7.31 10.37 2.80
C ASP A 88 -8.04 9.92 1.52
N CYS A 89 -8.78 10.83 0.88
CA CYS A 89 -9.56 10.51 -0.31
C CYS A 89 -8.75 10.63 -1.62
N VAL A 90 -7.44 10.88 -1.55
CA VAL A 90 -6.56 10.84 -2.73
C VAL A 90 -6.46 9.42 -3.30
N SER A 91 -6.31 8.41 -2.42
CA SER A 91 -6.17 7.00 -2.83
C SER A 91 -7.35 6.48 -3.68
N PRO A 92 -8.63 6.64 -3.29
CA PRO A 92 -9.74 6.23 -4.13
C PRO A 92 -9.93 7.09 -5.38
N THR A 93 -9.38 8.31 -5.42
CA THR A 93 -9.64 9.25 -6.52
C THR A 93 -8.56 9.20 -7.60
N TYR A 94 -7.30 9.13 -7.21
CA TYR A 94 -6.15 9.23 -8.11
C TYR A 94 -5.22 8.03 -7.98
N ARG A 95 -4.94 7.38 -9.12
CA ARG A 95 -4.07 6.21 -9.21
C ARG A 95 -2.61 6.54 -8.91
N LEU A 96 -1.87 5.58 -8.37
CA LEU A 96 -0.41 5.56 -8.23
C LEU A 96 0.23 6.85 -7.70
N GLN A 97 -0.47 7.60 -6.85
CA GLN A 97 0.06 8.87 -6.34
C GLN A 97 1.16 8.66 -5.31
N ARG A 98 2.28 9.36 -5.46
CA ARG A 98 3.41 9.31 -4.52
C ARG A 98 3.00 9.65 -3.10
N VAL A 99 2.08 10.61 -2.90
CA VAL A 99 1.57 10.98 -1.58
C VAL A 99 0.82 9.83 -0.89
N VAL A 100 0.31 8.85 -1.66
CA VAL A 100 -0.38 7.67 -1.13
C VAL A 100 0.61 6.56 -0.77
N TYR A 101 1.59 6.31 -1.64
CA TYR A 101 2.53 5.18 -1.51
C TYR A 101 3.84 5.54 -0.80
N GLY A 102 4.20 6.84 -0.72
CA GLY A 102 5.55 7.29 -0.39
C GLY A 102 6.01 6.97 1.04
N ALA A 103 5.09 6.72 1.97
CA ALA A 103 5.43 6.28 3.32
C ALA A 103 5.67 4.76 3.43
N SER A 104 5.43 4.01 2.37
CA SER A 104 5.52 2.55 2.34
C SER A 104 6.83 2.09 1.68
N PRO A 105 7.35 0.91 2.02
CA PRO A 105 8.60 0.39 1.47
C PRO A 105 8.42 -0.18 0.06
N VAL A 106 8.14 0.72 -0.90
CA VAL A 106 8.00 0.38 -2.33
C VAL A 106 9.34 0.02 -2.92
N GLN A 107 9.45 -1.15 -3.55
CA GLN A 107 10.64 -1.62 -4.25
C GLN A 107 10.61 -1.31 -5.74
N SER A 108 9.50 -1.63 -6.41
CA SER A 108 9.37 -1.43 -7.84
C SER A 108 7.92 -1.12 -8.23
N VAL A 109 7.79 -0.47 -9.37
CA VAL A 109 6.51 -0.04 -9.95
C VAL A 109 6.53 -0.36 -11.44
N ALA A 110 5.43 -0.90 -11.96
CA ALA A 110 5.19 -0.93 -13.38
C ALA A 110 3.81 -0.41 -13.69
N SER A 111 3.67 0.30 -14.81
CA SER A 111 2.38 0.81 -15.25
C SER A 111 2.27 0.86 -16.77
N GLN A 112 1.03 0.84 -17.24
CA GLN A 112 0.70 0.96 -18.66
C GLN A 112 -0.67 1.59 -18.83
N SER A 113 -0.84 2.42 -19.86
CA SER A 113 -2.14 2.93 -20.27
C SER A 113 -2.71 2.12 -21.44
N TRP A 114 -4.01 2.25 -21.62
CA TRP A 114 -4.77 1.70 -22.74
C TRP A 114 -5.83 2.72 -23.16
N ALA A 115 -6.16 2.76 -24.43
CA ALA A 115 -7.27 3.55 -24.95
C ALA A 115 -7.96 2.79 -26.06
N GLY A 116 -9.29 2.81 -26.05
CA GLY A 116 -10.13 2.16 -27.05
C GLY A 116 -11.38 2.98 -27.35
N GLY A 117 -12.17 2.49 -28.29
CA GLY A 117 -13.39 3.13 -28.71
C GLY A 117 -13.62 3.02 -30.22
N SER A 118 -14.73 3.57 -30.67
CA SER A 118 -15.06 3.70 -32.10
C SER A 118 -15.84 4.98 -32.34
N PHE A 119 -16.12 5.30 -33.61
CA PHE A 119 -16.98 6.46 -33.94
C PHE A 119 -18.39 6.34 -33.35
N ASP A 120 -18.85 5.12 -33.14
CA ASP A 120 -20.20 4.81 -32.66
C ASP A 120 -20.25 4.45 -31.17
N ALA A 121 -19.08 4.39 -30.52
CA ALA A 121 -18.96 4.10 -29.09
C ALA A 121 -18.07 5.15 -28.40
N PRO A 122 -18.40 5.54 -27.16
CA PRO A 122 -17.60 6.51 -26.44
C PRO A 122 -16.16 6.01 -26.26
N PRO A 123 -15.20 6.94 -26.14
CA PRO A 123 -13.84 6.57 -25.86
C PRO A 123 -13.73 6.03 -24.41
N VAL A 124 -13.09 4.88 -24.29
CA VAL A 124 -12.73 4.28 -23.01
C VAL A 124 -11.23 4.39 -22.83
N SER A 125 -10.76 4.72 -21.66
CA SER A 125 -9.35 4.69 -21.32
C SER A 125 -9.11 3.87 -20.06
N GLY A 126 -8.00 3.13 -20.04
CA GLY A 126 -7.55 2.37 -18.90
C GLY A 126 -6.15 2.79 -18.46
N PHE A 127 -5.89 2.71 -17.18
CA PHE A 127 -4.55 2.83 -16.63
C PHE A 127 -4.35 1.73 -15.58
N PHE A 128 -3.30 0.97 -15.75
CA PHE A 128 -3.01 -0.21 -14.97
C PHE A 128 -1.66 -0.08 -14.32
N GLY A 129 -1.61 -0.20 -13.02
CA GLY A 129 -0.40 -0.13 -12.23
C GLY A 129 -0.23 -1.33 -11.33
N VAL A 130 1.01 -1.71 -11.08
CA VAL A 130 1.39 -2.68 -10.07
C VAL A 130 2.58 -2.14 -9.29
N VAL A 131 2.51 -2.26 -7.98
CA VAL A 131 3.51 -1.78 -7.02
C VAL A 131 3.96 -2.96 -6.19
N GLN A 132 5.26 -3.29 -6.24
CA GLN A 132 5.87 -4.29 -5.38
C GLN A 132 6.39 -3.64 -4.09
N PHE A 133 6.06 -4.23 -2.96
CA PHE A 133 6.54 -3.84 -1.64
C PHE A 133 7.72 -4.70 -1.19
N ALA A 134 8.41 -4.28 -0.14
CA ALA A 134 9.54 -5.02 0.41
C ALA A 134 9.14 -6.39 0.97
N SER A 135 7.88 -6.56 1.36
CA SER A 135 7.32 -7.83 1.84
C SER A 135 5.82 -7.93 1.59
N GLU A 136 5.30 -9.17 1.64
CA GLU A 136 3.87 -9.41 1.63
C GLU A 136 3.15 -8.72 2.80
N ALA A 137 3.77 -8.69 3.98
CA ALA A 137 3.20 -8.02 5.14
C ALA A 137 3.03 -6.51 4.91
N ASP A 138 3.98 -5.87 4.23
CA ASP A 138 3.89 -4.45 3.89
C ASP A 138 2.78 -4.18 2.87
N ALA A 139 2.63 -5.03 1.85
CA ALA A 139 1.57 -4.92 0.87
C ALA A 139 0.18 -5.10 1.51
N GLN A 140 0.03 -6.09 2.39
CA GLN A 140 -1.21 -6.34 3.13
C GLN A 140 -1.56 -5.19 4.07
N ALA A 141 -0.57 -4.64 4.79
CA ALA A 141 -0.78 -3.51 5.69
C ALA A 141 -1.20 -2.26 4.91
N PHE A 142 -0.55 -1.97 3.78
CA PHE A 142 -0.93 -0.89 2.89
C PHE A 142 -2.36 -1.05 2.38
N PHE A 143 -2.72 -2.25 1.91
CA PHE A 143 -4.06 -2.52 1.39
C PHE A 143 -5.13 -2.37 2.47
N ALA A 144 -4.90 -2.88 3.67
CA ALA A 144 -5.83 -2.75 4.79
C ALA A 144 -6.10 -1.27 5.14
N ASP A 145 -5.06 -0.44 5.23
CA ASP A 145 -5.19 1.01 5.45
C ASP A 145 -5.93 1.70 4.29
N ALA A 146 -5.64 1.30 3.05
CA ALA A 146 -6.34 1.82 1.89
C ALA A 146 -7.84 1.49 1.91
N VAL A 147 -8.22 0.25 2.25
CA VAL A 147 -9.63 -0.18 2.37
C VAL A 147 -10.37 0.70 3.37
N GLU A 148 -9.78 0.95 4.56
CA GLU A 148 -10.38 1.82 5.58
C GLU A 148 -10.55 3.27 5.07
N LYS A 149 -9.57 3.80 4.34
CA LYS A 149 -9.65 5.13 3.73
C LYS A 149 -10.74 5.18 2.67
N TRP A 150 -10.79 4.22 1.76
CA TRP A 150 -11.81 4.16 0.71
C TRP A 150 -13.22 4.09 1.31
N HIS A 151 -13.40 3.25 2.33
CA HIS A 151 -14.68 3.15 3.04
C HIS A 151 -15.11 4.49 3.65
N ARG A 152 -14.20 5.21 4.33
CA ARG A 152 -14.51 6.54 4.89
C ARG A 152 -14.78 7.59 3.82
N CYS A 153 -14.21 7.44 2.63
CA CYS A 153 -14.39 8.37 1.52
C CYS A 153 -15.67 8.12 0.72
N ASN A 154 -16.41 7.04 0.98
CA ASN A 154 -17.66 6.76 0.29
C ASN A 154 -18.68 7.87 0.53
N GLY A 155 -19.21 8.45 -0.55
CA GLY A 155 -20.12 9.60 -0.51
C GLY A 155 -19.42 10.96 -0.32
N GLN A 156 -18.11 10.99 -0.09
CA GLN A 156 -17.34 12.22 0.10
C GLN A 156 -16.97 12.88 -1.23
N ALA A 157 -16.71 14.17 -1.16
CA ALA A 157 -16.10 14.93 -2.24
C ALA A 157 -14.66 15.27 -1.87
N LEU A 158 -13.73 14.96 -2.77
CA LEU A 158 -12.35 15.43 -2.70
C LEU A 158 -12.22 16.71 -3.51
N VAL A 159 -11.63 17.74 -2.92
CA VAL A 159 -11.29 18.99 -3.58
C VAL A 159 -9.78 19.00 -3.81
N LEU A 160 -9.36 19.09 -5.06
CA LEU A 160 -7.96 19.28 -5.46
C LEU A 160 -7.72 20.72 -5.84
N ASN A 161 -6.84 21.39 -5.11
CA ASN A 161 -6.38 22.74 -5.41
C ASN A 161 -5.11 22.66 -6.25
N GLN A 162 -5.12 23.25 -7.43
CA GLN A 162 -3.96 23.35 -8.32
C GLN A 162 -3.58 24.83 -8.49
N PRO A 163 -2.84 25.42 -7.54
CA PRO A 163 -2.56 26.85 -7.52
C PRO A 163 -1.81 27.31 -8.78
N ASP A 164 -0.94 26.47 -9.32
CA ASP A 164 -0.17 26.76 -10.55
C ASP A 164 -1.05 26.87 -11.81
N HIS A 165 -2.24 26.29 -11.76
CA HIS A 165 -3.21 26.31 -12.86
C HIS A 165 -4.43 27.20 -12.56
N GLY A 166 -4.49 27.83 -11.37
CA GLY A 166 -5.63 28.64 -10.94
C GLY A 166 -6.96 27.87 -10.91
N ALA A 167 -6.90 26.54 -10.86
CA ALA A 167 -8.05 25.66 -10.99
C ALA A 167 -8.28 24.86 -9.69
N GLN A 168 -9.55 24.71 -9.36
CA GLN A 168 -10.01 23.79 -8.34
C GLN A 168 -10.81 22.68 -9.04
N ARG A 169 -10.55 21.43 -8.71
CA ARG A 169 -11.29 20.29 -9.21
C ARG A 169 -11.97 19.57 -8.05
N THR A 170 -13.21 19.20 -8.26
CA THR A 170 -13.95 18.40 -7.28
C THR A 170 -14.25 17.02 -7.86
N SER A 171 -13.99 15.99 -7.07
CA SER A 171 -14.31 14.61 -7.42
C SER A 171 -15.16 14.00 -6.31
N ARG A 172 -16.26 13.35 -6.65
CA ARG A 172 -17.11 12.63 -5.71
C ARG A 172 -16.83 11.13 -5.81
N ILE A 173 -16.59 10.51 -4.68
CA ILE A 173 -16.36 9.06 -4.55
C ILE A 173 -17.67 8.40 -4.13
N THR A 174 -18.11 7.37 -4.85
CA THR A 174 -19.34 6.61 -4.55
C THR A 174 -19.13 5.13 -4.79
N ASP A 175 -20.10 4.33 -4.37
CA ASP A 175 -20.19 2.89 -4.64
C ASP A 175 -18.94 2.12 -4.23
N VAL A 176 -18.34 2.50 -3.10
CA VAL A 176 -17.19 1.77 -2.55
C VAL A 176 -17.63 0.37 -2.16
N THR A 177 -17.02 -0.62 -2.81
CA THR A 177 -17.30 -2.04 -2.61
C THR A 177 -16.01 -2.77 -2.26
N ILE A 178 -16.06 -3.64 -1.27
CA ILE A 178 -14.94 -4.49 -0.83
C ILE A 178 -15.30 -5.92 -1.15
N ASP A 179 -14.45 -6.60 -1.92
CA ASP A 179 -14.62 -8.00 -2.29
C ASP A 179 -13.30 -8.75 -2.11
N GLY A 180 -13.18 -9.42 -0.95
CA GLY A 180 -12.00 -10.18 -0.57
C GLY A 180 -10.72 -9.34 -0.61
N ARG A 181 -9.91 -9.54 -1.64
CA ARG A 181 -8.61 -8.87 -1.83
C ARG A 181 -8.67 -7.64 -2.75
N THR A 182 -9.87 -7.14 -3.04
CA THR A 182 -10.06 -5.93 -3.85
C THR A 182 -10.96 -4.93 -3.17
N VAL A 183 -10.73 -3.66 -3.40
CA VAL A 183 -11.66 -2.57 -3.13
C VAL A 183 -11.86 -1.77 -4.42
N SER A 184 -13.09 -1.36 -4.70
CA SER A 184 -13.43 -0.59 -5.88
C SER A 184 -14.36 0.57 -5.56
N ALA A 185 -14.39 1.57 -6.44
CA ALA A 185 -15.23 2.76 -6.30
C ALA A 185 -15.53 3.38 -7.67
N MET A 186 -16.60 4.16 -7.72
CA MET A 186 -16.88 5.12 -8.78
C MET A 186 -16.38 6.49 -8.37
N VAL A 187 -15.76 7.21 -9.30
CA VAL A 187 -15.32 8.60 -9.13
C VAL A 187 -15.95 9.45 -10.22
N MET A 188 -16.75 10.42 -9.79
CA MET A 188 -17.38 11.40 -10.67
C MET A 188 -16.71 12.76 -10.49
N GLN A 189 -16.19 13.32 -11.57
CA GLN A 189 -15.58 14.63 -11.59
C GLN A 189 -16.64 15.72 -11.82
N ASP A 190 -16.34 16.95 -11.42
CA ASP A 190 -17.19 18.13 -11.66
C ASP A 190 -17.39 18.43 -13.17
N SER A 191 -16.48 17.96 -14.03
CA SER A 191 -16.63 17.98 -15.50
C SER A 191 -17.74 17.05 -16.01
N GLY A 192 -18.29 16.17 -15.17
CA GLY A 192 -19.21 15.11 -15.55
C GLY A 192 -18.54 13.82 -16.01
N SER A 193 -17.21 13.79 -16.08
CA SER A 193 -16.47 12.55 -16.38
C SER A 193 -16.55 11.58 -15.22
N MET A 194 -16.68 10.29 -15.55
CA MET A 194 -16.69 9.20 -14.57
C MET A 194 -15.52 8.27 -14.79
N SER A 195 -14.98 7.75 -13.70
CA SER A 195 -14.00 6.68 -13.72
C SER A 195 -14.32 5.63 -12.67
N GLN A 196 -13.99 4.40 -13.01
CA GLN A 196 -14.00 3.26 -12.11
C GLN A 196 -12.59 3.09 -11.57
N ARG A 197 -12.49 2.93 -10.27
CA ARG A 197 -11.23 2.68 -9.57
C ARG A 197 -11.26 1.30 -8.94
N ALA A 198 -10.13 0.60 -8.96
CA ALA A 198 -9.94 -0.62 -8.19
C ALA A 198 -8.52 -0.69 -7.64
N LEU A 199 -8.41 -1.14 -6.41
CA LEU A 199 -7.15 -1.46 -5.75
C LEU A 199 -7.23 -2.90 -5.28
N GLY A 200 -6.15 -3.66 -5.43
CA GLY A 200 -6.13 -5.05 -5.01
C GLY A 200 -4.77 -5.49 -4.50
N VAL A 201 -4.73 -6.57 -3.70
CA VAL A 201 -3.49 -7.09 -3.11
C VAL A 201 -3.34 -8.59 -3.36
N ALA A 202 -2.13 -9.01 -3.73
CA ALA A 202 -1.72 -10.41 -3.76
C ALA A 202 -0.20 -10.50 -3.50
N ALA A 203 0.20 -11.43 -2.67
CA ALA A 203 1.58 -11.59 -2.23
C ALA A 203 2.18 -10.23 -1.80
N ASP A 204 3.32 -9.86 -2.32
CA ASP A 204 4.03 -8.61 -2.06
C ASP A 204 3.63 -7.45 -2.99
N CYS A 205 2.56 -7.62 -3.77
CA CYS A 205 2.13 -6.64 -4.77
C CYS A 205 0.74 -6.07 -4.50
N VAL A 206 0.60 -4.79 -4.82
CA VAL A 206 -0.67 -4.08 -4.91
C VAL A 206 -0.89 -3.67 -6.36
N VAL A 207 -2.08 -3.95 -6.90
CA VAL A 207 -2.51 -3.47 -8.22
C VAL A 207 -3.40 -2.25 -8.06
N ASP A 208 -3.25 -1.27 -8.93
CA ASP A 208 -3.96 0.02 -8.89
C ASP A 208 -4.50 0.33 -10.29
N VAL A 209 -5.81 0.24 -10.45
CA VAL A 209 -6.51 0.28 -11.73
C VAL A 209 -7.45 1.47 -11.80
N GLU A 210 -7.46 2.12 -12.96
CA GLU A 210 -8.44 3.14 -13.33
C GLU A 210 -8.96 2.84 -14.72
N VAL A 211 -10.28 2.80 -14.87
CA VAL A 211 -10.96 2.73 -16.17
C VAL A 211 -11.89 3.94 -16.25
N SER A 212 -11.71 4.76 -17.25
CA SER A 212 -12.55 5.94 -17.52
C SER A 212 -13.40 5.69 -18.74
N ASP A 213 -14.70 5.73 -18.56
CA ASP A 213 -15.69 5.69 -19.61
C ASP A 213 -16.65 6.88 -19.44
N VAL A 214 -16.76 7.68 -20.47
CA VAL A 214 -17.57 8.91 -20.43
C VAL A 214 -19.07 8.60 -20.33
N ASN A 215 -19.50 7.38 -20.57
CA ASN A 215 -20.93 7.02 -20.68
C ASN A 215 -21.35 5.75 -19.91
N SER A 216 -20.48 5.11 -19.13
CA SER A 216 -20.91 3.89 -18.45
C SER A 216 -21.82 4.21 -17.27
N LEU A 217 -23.06 3.75 -17.40
CA LEU A 217 -24.06 3.70 -16.33
C LEU A 217 -23.87 2.43 -15.46
N GLY A 218 -22.81 1.65 -15.71
CA GLY A 218 -22.45 0.46 -14.96
C GLY A 218 -21.73 0.78 -13.66
N GLY A 219 -21.75 -0.13 -12.71
CA GLY A 219 -20.95 -0.05 -11.49
C GLY A 219 -19.44 -0.30 -11.76
N PRO A 220 -18.56 -0.30 -10.73
CA PRO A 220 -17.10 -0.38 -10.84
C PRO A 220 -16.56 -1.75 -11.28
N GLN A 221 -17.32 -2.49 -12.09
CA GLN A 221 -17.02 -3.89 -12.42
C GLN A 221 -15.85 -4.07 -13.40
N GLU A 222 -15.66 -3.13 -14.33
CA GLU A 222 -14.59 -3.23 -15.32
C GLU A 222 -13.22 -3.06 -14.69
N ALA A 223 -13.03 -2.04 -13.85
CA ALA A 223 -11.79 -1.84 -13.11
C ALA A 223 -11.51 -3.00 -12.16
N SER A 224 -12.54 -3.53 -11.48
CA SER A 224 -12.42 -4.71 -10.60
C SER A 224 -12.03 -5.96 -11.39
N GLY A 225 -12.60 -6.16 -12.58
CA GLY A 225 -12.27 -7.28 -13.45
C GLY A 225 -10.81 -7.25 -13.90
N VAL A 226 -10.31 -6.08 -14.29
CA VAL A 226 -8.88 -5.92 -14.62
C VAL A 226 -8.00 -6.13 -13.40
N ALA A 227 -8.37 -5.57 -12.24
CA ALA A 227 -7.61 -5.77 -11.01
C ALA A 227 -7.52 -7.26 -10.65
N GLN A 228 -8.62 -8.01 -10.73
CA GLN A 228 -8.64 -9.44 -10.47
C GLN A 228 -7.72 -10.22 -11.43
N LEU A 229 -7.79 -9.93 -12.74
CA LEU A 229 -6.90 -10.50 -13.74
C LEU A 229 -5.41 -10.27 -13.40
N MET A 230 -5.05 -9.05 -13.00
CA MET A 230 -3.68 -8.72 -12.60
C MET A 230 -3.27 -9.46 -11.32
N LEU A 231 -4.16 -9.57 -10.33
CA LEU A 231 -3.90 -10.31 -9.08
C LEU A 231 -3.68 -11.80 -9.32
N ASP A 232 -4.38 -12.40 -10.28
CA ASP A 232 -4.18 -13.80 -10.65
C ASP A 232 -2.81 -14.03 -11.30
N LYS A 233 -2.33 -13.06 -12.08
CA LYS A 233 -0.96 -13.08 -12.63
C LYS A 233 0.10 -12.93 -11.52
N VAL A 234 -0.12 -12.06 -10.52
CA VAL A 234 0.77 -11.97 -9.35
C VAL A 234 0.85 -13.31 -8.62
N ALA A 235 -0.29 -13.98 -8.43
CA ALA A 235 -0.35 -15.25 -7.71
C ALA A 235 0.30 -16.42 -8.46
N SER A 236 0.45 -16.31 -9.77
CA SER A 236 1.01 -17.36 -10.65
C SER A 236 2.48 -17.13 -11.02
N SER A 237 3.11 -16.03 -10.58
CA SER A 237 4.48 -15.62 -10.95
C SER A 237 5.54 -15.92 -9.88
#